data_63a3311d8e738e6eb79d6e022a1d8378
#
_entry.id   63a3311d8e738e6eb79d6e022a1d8378
#
_cell.length_a   1.000
_cell.length_b   1.000
_cell.length_c   1.000
_cell.angle_alpha   90.00
_cell.angle_beta   90.00
_cell.angle_gamma   90.00
#
_symmetry.space_group_name_H-M   'P 1'
#
loop_
_entity.id
_entity.type
_entity.pdbx_description
1 polymer ?
#
loop_
_entity_poly.entity_id
_entity_poly.type
_entity_poly.pdbx_seq_one_letter_code
_entity_poly.pdbx_strand_id
1 'polypeptide(L)'
;MTRARRQMRKNCLDGLCIKREMRACNPSSDFRRALTFGVALLLCAAGAQAAGIPIPHGTLELIAENQWIAAGHELYLGLHFQLEEGWHIYWVNPGDSGEPPRVTWQLPAGLTPGAMEWPTPRRLATSSIVDFGYQDAVMLIVPVHVEASLAAQRSARLGAEVKVLVCREMCIPGKAQLSLTLPIKSQPPAPDARTIDLFTATRKSLPRHAPGNWRFSVDDANDSFVFNATLGHQITQAIFFPLAESQIDNAAPQKLLPVAAGFRLTLRKSDQLLKPIKRLKGVLVLSDDGAYSIDVPVNKPGAARRETPAALGSVKHNP
;
A
#
# COMPACT_ATOMS: atom_id res chain seq x y z
N MET A 1 35.43 -45.36 23.16
CA MET A 1 34.97 -46.53 23.98
C MET A 1 33.58 -46.84 23.47
N THR A 2 33.51 -47.85 22.73
CA THR A 2 32.93 -49.23 22.74
C THR A 2 31.49 -49.23 22.23
N ARG A 3 31.30 -49.74 20.98
CA ARG A 3 30.96 -51.11 20.54
C ARG A 3 29.54 -51.51 21.04
N ALA A 4 28.63 -52.13 20.30
CA ALA A 4 28.69 -53.08 19.19
C ALA A 4 27.25 -53.31 18.69
N ARG A 5 26.99 -53.41 17.41
CA ARG A 5 26.92 -54.64 16.56
C ARG A 5 25.72 -55.58 16.82
N ARG A 6 24.98 -55.77 15.73
CA ARG A 6 24.52 -57.03 15.09
C ARG A 6 23.42 -57.82 15.80
N GLN A 7 22.39 -58.29 15.09
CA GLN A 7 22.43 -59.46 14.23
C GLN A 7 21.13 -59.67 13.47
N MET A 8 21.24 -59.96 12.20
CA MET A 8 20.33 -60.66 11.32
C MET A 8 19.99 -62.10 11.75
N ARG A 9 18.84 -62.59 11.34
CA ARG A 9 18.56 -63.91 10.73
C ARG A 9 17.06 -63.99 10.46
N LYS A 10 16.58 -64.13 9.21
CA LYS A 10 16.44 -65.26 8.29
C LYS A 10 15.79 -66.49 8.98
N ASN A 11 14.62 -66.87 8.47
CA ASN A 11 14.44 -68.22 7.89
C ASN A 11 13.10 -68.30 7.14
N CYS A 12 13.24 -68.87 5.94
CA CYS A 12 12.22 -69.40 5.05
C CYS A 12 11.74 -70.79 5.53
N LEU A 13 10.61 -71.21 5.01
CA LEU A 13 10.39 -72.49 4.28
C LEU A 13 9.01 -73.09 4.57
N ASP A 14 8.40 -73.45 3.46
CA ASP A 14 7.56 -74.62 3.13
C ASP A 14 6.11 -74.61 3.64
N GLY A 15 5.12 -74.89 2.86
CA GLY A 15 4.91 -75.53 1.60
C GLY A 15 3.45 -75.77 1.35
N LEU A 16 3.09 -75.76 0.13
CA LEU A 16 2.07 -76.53 -0.57
C LEU A 16 0.69 -76.80 0.07
N CYS A 17 -0.38 -76.36 -0.56
CA CYS A 17 -1.31 -77.27 -1.26
C CYS A 17 -2.46 -76.55 -2.00
N ILE A 18 -2.58 -76.96 -3.23
CA ILE A 18 -3.62 -76.62 -4.21
C ILE A 18 -4.94 -77.25 -3.79
N LYS A 19 -6.05 -76.52 -3.86
CA LYS A 19 -7.34 -77.09 -4.29
C LYS A 19 -8.17 -76.08 -5.03
N ARG A 20 -8.39 -76.40 -6.25
CA ARG A 20 -9.23 -75.81 -7.27
C ARG A 20 -10.65 -76.31 -7.07
N GLU A 21 -11.60 -75.41 -6.83
CA GLU A 21 -13.01 -75.76 -7.10
C GLU A 21 -13.64 -74.59 -7.90
N MET A 22 -14.03 -74.97 -9.11
CA MET A 22 -14.91 -74.19 -9.96
C MET A 22 -16.34 -74.34 -9.46
N ARG A 23 -17.03 -73.24 -9.24
CA ARG A 23 -18.51 -73.22 -9.26
C ARG A 23 -19.02 -72.00 -10.00
N ALA A 24 -19.62 -72.33 -11.10
CA ALA A 24 -20.80 -71.79 -11.78
C ALA A 24 -21.12 -70.28 -11.64
N CYS A 25 -21.03 -69.58 -12.80
CA CYS A 25 -21.70 -68.33 -13.10
C CYS A 25 -23.23 -68.44 -12.91
N ASN A 26 -23.77 -67.47 -12.21
CA ASN A 26 -25.20 -67.14 -12.31
C ASN A 26 -25.33 -65.64 -12.66
N PRO A 27 -25.83 -65.26 -13.85
CA PRO A 27 -25.96 -63.88 -14.24
C PRO A 27 -27.36 -63.35 -13.97
N SER A 28 -27.57 -62.70 -12.84
CA SER A 28 -28.72 -61.82 -12.65
C SER A 28 -28.67 -61.13 -11.30
N SER A 29 -28.12 -59.87 -11.25
CA SER A 29 -28.49 -58.84 -10.29
C SER A 29 -27.55 -57.63 -10.19
N ASP A 30 -26.61 -57.44 -11.12
CA ASP A 30 -25.66 -56.33 -11.00
C ASP A 30 -25.91 -55.12 -11.90
N PHE A 31 -27.15 -54.91 -12.38
CA PHE A 31 -27.46 -53.74 -13.25
C PHE A 31 -28.02 -52.51 -12.49
N ARG A 32 -28.01 -52.50 -11.16
CA ARG A 32 -28.52 -51.37 -10.36
C ARG A 32 -27.51 -50.66 -9.46
N ARG A 33 -26.22 -51.02 -9.52
CA ARG A 33 -25.16 -50.36 -8.69
C ARG A 33 -24.17 -49.51 -9.47
N ALA A 34 -24.31 -49.37 -10.77
CA ALA A 34 -23.41 -48.56 -11.61
C ALA A 34 -23.85 -47.10 -11.87
N LEU A 35 -24.95 -46.64 -11.24
CA LEU A 35 -25.47 -45.28 -11.51
C LEU A 35 -25.31 -44.30 -10.35
N THR A 36 -24.55 -44.58 -9.32
CA THR A 36 -24.36 -43.69 -8.16
C THR A 36 -22.91 -43.21 -7.96
N PHE A 37 -21.99 -43.54 -8.86
CA PHE A 37 -20.58 -43.04 -8.81
C PHE A 37 -20.25 -41.95 -9.83
N GLY A 38 -21.24 -41.47 -10.60
CA GLY A 38 -21.06 -40.51 -11.69
C GLY A 38 -21.33 -39.02 -11.39
N VAL A 39 -21.74 -38.64 -10.16
CA VAL A 39 -22.20 -37.27 -9.86
C VAL A 39 -21.33 -36.51 -8.85
N ALA A 40 -20.29 -37.13 -8.30
CA ALA A 40 -19.43 -36.50 -7.28
C ALA A 40 -18.16 -35.85 -7.85
N LEU A 41 -18.03 -35.64 -9.18
CA LEU A 41 -16.81 -35.06 -9.79
C LEU A 41 -17.09 -33.75 -10.53
N LEU A 42 -17.98 -32.93 -10.02
CA LEU A 42 -18.20 -31.59 -10.59
C LEU A 42 -18.54 -30.62 -9.46
N LEU A 43 -17.54 -30.01 -8.85
CA LEU A 43 -17.62 -28.69 -8.18
C LEU A 43 -16.33 -28.38 -7.39
N CYS A 44 -15.17 -28.65 -8.00
CA CYS A 44 -13.98 -27.89 -7.69
C CYS A 44 -13.72 -26.92 -8.84
N ALA A 45 -14.63 -25.97 -9.05
CA ALA A 45 -14.25 -24.72 -9.66
C ALA A 45 -13.40 -24.00 -8.61
N ALA A 46 -12.13 -24.43 -8.48
CA ALA A 46 -11.10 -23.61 -7.87
C ALA A 46 -11.15 -22.29 -8.64
N GLY A 47 -11.64 -21.25 -7.96
CA GLY A 47 -11.58 -19.89 -8.51
C GLY A 47 -10.14 -19.66 -8.92
N ALA A 48 -9.88 -19.61 -10.22
CA ALA A 48 -8.60 -19.16 -10.74
C ALA A 48 -8.38 -17.77 -10.15
N GLN A 49 -7.53 -17.66 -9.15
CA GLN A 49 -6.99 -16.36 -8.77
C GLN A 49 -6.36 -15.85 -10.05
N ALA A 50 -6.82 -14.70 -10.52
CA ALA A 50 -6.17 -14.01 -11.61
C ALA A 50 -4.72 -13.78 -11.13
N ALA A 51 -3.79 -14.53 -11.68
CA ALA A 51 -2.38 -14.28 -11.46
C ALA A 51 -2.12 -12.84 -11.90
N GLY A 52 -1.41 -12.07 -11.09
CA GLY A 52 -1.09 -10.69 -11.42
C GLY A 52 -0.45 -10.58 -12.80
N ILE A 53 -0.72 -9.52 -13.53
CA ILE A 53 -0.14 -9.26 -14.84
C ILE A 53 1.36 -9.00 -14.67
N PRO A 54 2.24 -9.68 -15.41
CA PRO A 54 3.68 -9.45 -15.34
C PRO A 54 4.05 -8.01 -15.70
N ILE A 55 4.93 -7.42 -14.90
CA ILE A 55 5.67 -6.19 -15.15
C ILE A 55 7.16 -6.52 -15.01
N PRO A 56 8.10 -5.66 -15.43
CA PRO A 56 9.51 -5.89 -15.15
C PRO A 56 9.73 -6.17 -13.66
N HIS A 57 10.40 -7.27 -13.34
CA HIS A 57 10.74 -7.68 -11.99
C HIS A 57 9.60 -7.65 -10.98
N GLY A 58 8.42 -8.11 -11.40
CA GLY A 58 7.28 -8.22 -10.51
C GLY A 58 5.96 -8.49 -11.21
N THR A 59 4.89 -8.31 -10.46
CA THR A 59 3.52 -8.45 -10.94
C THR A 59 2.66 -7.28 -10.48
N LEU A 60 1.61 -7.00 -11.23
CA LEU A 60 0.62 -5.98 -10.92
C LEU A 60 -0.78 -6.55 -11.05
N GLU A 61 -1.63 -6.33 -10.06
CA GLU A 61 -2.99 -6.81 -10.02
C GLU A 61 -3.97 -5.66 -9.75
N LEU A 62 -5.13 -5.69 -10.42
CA LEU A 62 -6.27 -4.83 -10.10
C LEU A 62 -7.25 -5.62 -9.26
N ILE A 63 -7.46 -5.20 -8.04
CA ILE A 63 -8.34 -5.85 -7.07
C ILE A 63 -9.40 -4.88 -6.55
N ALA A 64 -10.48 -5.40 -5.99
CA ALA A 64 -11.51 -4.63 -5.32
C ALA A 64 -11.61 -5.01 -3.84
N GLU A 65 -12.00 -4.04 -3.00
CA GLU A 65 -12.27 -4.29 -1.59
C GLU A 65 -13.52 -5.14 -1.37
N ASN A 66 -14.53 -4.94 -2.23
CA ASN A 66 -15.84 -5.56 -2.13
C ASN A 66 -16.10 -6.58 -3.26
N GLN A 67 -16.94 -7.56 -2.96
CA GLN A 67 -17.33 -8.62 -3.90
C GLN A 67 -18.20 -8.13 -5.05
N TRP A 68 -18.91 -7.00 -4.90
CA TRP A 68 -19.79 -6.40 -5.89
C TRP A 68 -19.86 -4.89 -5.73
N ILE A 69 -20.32 -4.24 -6.79
CA ILE A 69 -20.60 -2.81 -6.83
C ILE A 69 -22.04 -2.58 -6.36
N ALA A 70 -22.25 -1.62 -5.47
CA ALA A 70 -23.58 -1.16 -5.08
C ALA A 70 -23.75 0.30 -5.53
N ALA A 71 -24.83 0.57 -6.27
CA ALA A 71 -25.11 1.92 -6.75
C ALA A 71 -25.30 2.90 -5.59
N GLY A 72 -24.72 4.09 -5.72
CA GLY A 72 -24.74 5.12 -4.66
C GLY A 72 -23.79 4.88 -3.48
N HIS A 73 -22.93 3.86 -3.54
CA HIS A 73 -21.89 3.58 -2.55
C HIS A 73 -20.50 3.77 -3.18
N GLU A 74 -19.50 4.10 -2.36
CA GLU A 74 -18.10 4.13 -2.82
C GLU A 74 -17.60 2.70 -3.12
N LEU A 75 -16.84 2.57 -4.20
CA LEU A 75 -16.06 1.39 -4.55
C LEU A 75 -14.59 1.70 -4.35
N TYR A 76 -13.85 0.82 -3.68
CA TYR A 76 -12.41 0.96 -3.55
C TYR A 76 -11.70 -0.08 -4.41
N LEU A 77 -10.85 0.40 -5.30
CA LEU A 77 -9.96 -0.42 -6.13
C LEU A 77 -8.54 -0.34 -5.60
N GLY A 78 -7.81 -1.44 -5.72
CA GLY A 78 -6.40 -1.53 -5.36
C GLY A 78 -5.54 -1.88 -6.56
N LEU A 79 -4.46 -1.14 -6.77
CA LEU A 79 -3.37 -1.52 -7.66
C LEU A 79 -2.29 -2.16 -6.79
N HIS A 80 -2.22 -3.48 -6.80
CA HIS A 80 -1.32 -4.25 -5.96
C HIS A 80 -0.08 -4.64 -6.74
N PHE A 81 1.05 -4.04 -6.39
CA PHE A 81 2.38 -4.34 -6.91
C PHE A 81 3.07 -5.34 -6.01
N GLN A 82 3.65 -6.38 -6.59
CA GLN A 82 4.56 -7.31 -5.93
C GLN A 82 5.86 -7.32 -6.73
N LEU A 83 6.96 -6.95 -6.10
CA LEU A 83 8.25 -6.75 -6.73
C LEU A 83 9.24 -7.83 -6.27
N GLU A 84 10.17 -8.18 -7.15
CA GLU A 84 11.31 -9.01 -6.78
C GLU A 84 12.22 -8.28 -5.79
N GLU A 85 12.98 -9.02 -5.00
CA GLU A 85 13.89 -8.48 -4.01
C GLU A 85 14.87 -7.43 -4.59
N GLY A 86 14.96 -6.29 -3.90
CA GLY A 86 15.83 -5.18 -4.29
C GLY A 86 15.26 -4.27 -5.37
N TRP A 87 14.13 -4.62 -6.00
CA TRP A 87 13.46 -3.75 -6.96
C TRP A 87 12.44 -2.84 -6.26
N HIS A 88 12.22 -1.66 -6.83
CA HIS A 88 11.30 -0.66 -6.28
C HIS A 88 10.50 0.06 -7.38
N ILE A 89 9.39 0.62 -6.96
CA ILE A 89 8.61 1.62 -7.70
C ILE A 89 8.53 2.91 -6.88
N TYR A 90 8.12 3.98 -7.52
CA TYR A 90 8.19 5.31 -6.96
C TYR A 90 6.89 5.75 -6.26
N TRP A 91 7.05 6.63 -5.28
CA TRP A 91 5.98 7.40 -4.66
C TRP A 91 5.54 8.54 -5.59
N VAL A 92 4.46 9.27 -5.21
CA VAL A 92 3.94 10.41 -6.00
C VAL A 92 4.99 11.49 -6.28
N ASN A 93 5.89 11.76 -5.35
CA ASN A 93 7.15 12.46 -5.58
C ASN A 93 8.26 11.40 -5.59
N PRO A 94 8.89 11.14 -6.71
CA PRO A 94 9.87 10.06 -6.82
C PRO A 94 11.19 10.34 -6.10
N GLY A 95 11.46 11.59 -5.69
CA GLY A 95 12.73 12.00 -5.13
C GLY A 95 13.66 12.61 -6.18
N ASP A 96 14.90 12.11 -6.26
CA ASP A 96 15.93 12.64 -7.15
C ASP A 96 15.87 12.04 -8.55
N SER A 97 15.22 10.88 -8.72
CA SER A 97 15.11 10.21 -10.02
C SER A 97 13.77 9.49 -10.18
N GLY A 98 13.51 8.99 -11.40
CA GLY A 98 12.38 8.13 -11.71
C GLY A 98 11.05 8.85 -11.93
N GLU A 99 9.97 8.06 -11.97
CA GLU A 99 8.61 8.56 -12.18
C GLU A 99 7.60 7.73 -11.39
N PRO A 100 6.53 8.34 -10.82
CA PRO A 100 5.46 7.60 -10.18
C PRO A 100 4.64 6.78 -11.19
N PRO A 101 4.00 5.68 -10.78
CA PRO A 101 3.04 4.97 -11.62
C PRO A 101 1.94 5.89 -12.15
N ARG A 102 1.64 5.77 -13.45
CA ARG A 102 0.57 6.52 -14.13
C ARG A 102 -0.53 5.57 -14.56
N VAL A 103 -1.77 5.93 -14.29
CA VAL A 103 -2.95 5.09 -14.56
C VAL A 103 -3.88 5.81 -15.52
N THR A 104 -4.26 5.11 -16.60
CA THR A 104 -5.34 5.52 -17.48
C THR A 104 -6.52 4.57 -17.27
N TRP A 105 -7.57 5.07 -16.66
CA TRP A 105 -8.76 4.29 -16.35
C TRP A 105 -9.66 4.08 -17.58
N GLN A 106 -10.23 2.89 -17.66
CA GLN A 106 -11.22 2.48 -18.65
C GLN A 106 -12.44 1.96 -17.89
N LEU A 107 -13.21 2.89 -17.33
CA LEU A 107 -14.39 2.60 -16.53
C LEU A 107 -15.66 2.87 -17.32
N PRO A 108 -16.72 2.05 -17.15
CA PRO A 108 -18.02 2.33 -17.76
C PRO A 108 -18.64 3.61 -17.19
N ALA A 109 -19.59 4.17 -17.93
CA ALA A 109 -20.35 5.33 -17.49
C ALA A 109 -21.00 5.08 -16.11
N GLY A 110 -21.02 6.08 -15.27
CA GLY A 110 -21.49 6.01 -13.88
C GLY A 110 -20.42 5.62 -12.84
N LEU A 111 -19.17 5.42 -13.29
CA LEU A 111 -18.02 5.21 -12.41
C LEU A 111 -16.97 6.29 -12.65
N THR A 112 -16.60 7.01 -11.59
CA THR A 112 -15.60 8.09 -11.66
C THR A 112 -14.49 7.83 -10.66
N PRO A 113 -13.22 7.66 -11.10
CA PRO A 113 -12.11 7.43 -10.19
C PRO A 113 -11.75 8.72 -9.46
N GLY A 114 -11.52 8.64 -8.16
CA GLY A 114 -10.97 9.70 -7.33
C GLY A 114 -9.44 9.74 -7.35
N ALA A 115 -8.88 10.52 -6.43
CA ALA A 115 -7.44 10.61 -6.26
C ALA A 115 -6.87 9.29 -5.70
N MET A 116 -5.73 8.88 -6.22
CA MET A 116 -5.00 7.72 -5.72
C MET A 116 -4.43 8.02 -4.33
N GLU A 117 -4.61 7.08 -3.40
CA GLU A 117 -4.10 7.14 -2.04
C GLU A 117 -2.74 6.44 -1.98
N TRP A 118 -1.75 7.15 -1.47
CA TRP A 118 -0.37 6.72 -1.44
C TRP A 118 0.04 6.34 -0.02
N PRO A 119 0.45 5.09 0.23
CA PRO A 119 1.10 4.72 1.48
C PRO A 119 2.30 5.60 1.78
N THR A 120 2.68 5.65 3.06
CA THR A 120 3.90 6.34 3.49
C THR A 120 5.12 5.78 2.76
N PRO A 121 5.92 6.59 2.05
CA PRO A 121 7.07 6.11 1.29
C PRO A 121 8.24 5.75 2.20
N ARG A 122 9.24 5.06 1.60
CA ARG A 122 10.58 4.89 2.17
C ARG A 122 11.59 5.75 1.42
N ARG A 123 12.67 6.14 2.11
CA ARG A 123 13.86 6.69 1.45
C ARG A 123 14.69 5.51 0.91
N LEU A 124 14.93 5.54 -0.38
CA LEU A 124 15.71 4.56 -1.12
C LEU A 124 17.00 5.26 -1.55
N ALA A 125 18.04 5.14 -0.73
CA ALA A 125 19.30 5.82 -0.99
C ALA A 125 20.25 4.91 -1.78
N THR A 126 20.76 5.40 -2.91
CA THR A 126 21.82 4.77 -3.70
C THR A 126 22.91 5.78 -3.95
N SER A 127 24.04 5.68 -3.25
CA SER A 127 25.14 6.65 -3.30
C SER A 127 24.69 8.08 -2.98
N SER A 128 24.65 8.97 -3.96
CA SER A 128 24.26 10.38 -3.82
C SER A 128 22.81 10.66 -4.21
N ILE A 129 22.08 9.67 -4.71
CA ILE A 129 20.68 9.77 -5.15
C ILE A 129 19.77 9.26 -4.05
N VAL A 130 18.70 9.99 -3.76
CA VAL A 130 17.69 9.59 -2.79
C VAL A 130 16.32 9.61 -3.44
N ASP A 131 15.80 8.42 -3.71
CA ASP A 131 14.47 8.24 -4.24
C ASP A 131 13.46 8.00 -3.11
N PHE A 132 12.20 8.25 -3.42
CA PHE A 132 11.07 7.94 -2.54
C PHE A 132 10.18 6.91 -3.21
N GLY A 133 9.92 5.80 -2.53
CA GLY A 133 9.19 4.72 -3.17
C GLY A 133 8.93 3.53 -2.25
N TYR A 134 8.69 2.40 -2.90
CA TYR A 134 8.25 1.17 -2.27
C TYR A 134 9.03 -0.02 -2.82
N GLN A 135 9.48 -0.89 -1.92
CA GLN A 135 10.11 -2.18 -2.22
C GLN A 135 9.17 -3.32 -1.80
N ASP A 136 9.43 -4.51 -2.29
CA ASP A 136 8.73 -5.75 -2.00
C ASP A 136 7.27 -5.73 -2.48
N ALA A 137 6.36 -5.16 -1.73
CA ALA A 137 4.95 -5.05 -2.09
C ALA A 137 4.35 -3.72 -1.65
N VAL A 138 3.48 -3.18 -2.49
CA VAL A 138 2.65 -2.01 -2.16
C VAL A 138 1.32 -2.09 -2.86
N MET A 139 0.27 -1.62 -2.21
CA MET A 139 -1.02 -1.40 -2.83
C MET A 139 -1.37 0.08 -2.81
N LEU A 140 -1.74 0.63 -3.97
CA LEU A 140 -2.26 1.97 -4.12
C LEU A 140 -3.79 1.89 -4.19
N ILE A 141 -4.49 2.56 -3.27
CA ILE A 141 -5.95 2.53 -3.22
C ILE A 141 -6.51 3.68 -4.06
N VAL A 142 -7.57 3.40 -4.81
CA VAL A 142 -8.30 4.41 -5.57
C VAL A 142 -9.77 4.32 -5.21
N PRO A 143 -10.33 5.34 -4.55
CA PRO A 143 -11.76 5.45 -4.36
C PRO A 143 -12.42 5.70 -5.72
N VAL A 144 -13.55 5.06 -5.98
CA VAL A 144 -14.34 5.22 -7.20
C VAL A 144 -15.76 5.58 -6.83
N HIS A 145 -16.19 6.74 -7.23
CA HIS A 145 -17.57 7.17 -7.04
C HIS A 145 -18.51 6.38 -7.97
N VAL A 146 -19.58 5.84 -7.41
CA VAL A 146 -20.57 5.01 -8.12
C VAL A 146 -21.91 5.75 -8.17
N GLU A 147 -22.32 6.15 -9.35
CA GLU A 147 -23.60 6.81 -9.55
C GLU A 147 -24.78 5.85 -9.35
N ALA A 148 -25.91 6.40 -8.91
CA ALA A 148 -27.15 5.64 -8.75
C ALA A 148 -27.65 5.02 -10.07
N SER A 149 -27.36 5.66 -11.21
CA SER A 149 -27.71 5.20 -12.57
C SER A 149 -27.14 3.81 -12.92
N LEU A 150 -26.06 3.40 -12.26
CA LEU A 150 -25.41 2.10 -12.48
C LEU A 150 -26.31 0.90 -12.08
N ALA A 151 -27.32 1.10 -11.25
CA ALA A 151 -28.24 0.06 -10.77
C ALA A 151 -28.97 -0.71 -11.91
N ALA A 152 -29.05 -0.13 -13.09
CA ALA A 152 -29.69 -0.78 -14.27
C ALA A 152 -28.82 -1.87 -14.91
N GLN A 153 -27.55 -1.97 -14.56
CA GLN A 153 -26.59 -2.92 -15.12
C GLN A 153 -26.44 -4.13 -14.20
N ARG A 154 -26.04 -5.30 -14.76
CA ARG A 154 -25.81 -6.52 -14.00
C ARG A 154 -24.37 -6.69 -13.53
N SER A 155 -23.43 -6.14 -14.27
CA SER A 155 -22.00 -6.19 -13.98
C SER A 155 -21.29 -5.03 -14.66
N ALA A 156 -20.11 -4.68 -14.15
CA ALA A 156 -19.22 -3.72 -14.77
C ALA A 156 -17.83 -4.33 -14.97
N ARG A 157 -17.26 -4.10 -16.15
CA ARG A 157 -15.85 -4.39 -16.42
C ARG A 157 -15.05 -3.13 -16.19
N LEU A 158 -14.13 -3.21 -15.25
CA LEU A 158 -13.23 -2.14 -14.83
C LEU A 158 -11.88 -2.38 -15.50
N GLY A 159 -11.38 -1.41 -16.23
CA GLY A 159 -10.09 -1.49 -16.91
C GLY A 159 -9.13 -0.42 -16.42
N ALA A 160 -7.84 -0.74 -16.42
CA ALA A 160 -6.77 0.21 -16.15
C ALA A 160 -5.54 -0.10 -17.02
N GLU A 161 -5.03 0.89 -17.74
CA GLU A 161 -3.69 0.85 -18.30
C GLU A 161 -2.75 1.50 -17.31
N VAL A 162 -1.74 0.76 -16.83
CA VAL A 162 -0.75 1.25 -15.88
C VAL A 162 0.61 1.30 -16.55
N LYS A 163 1.25 2.47 -16.52
CA LYS A 163 2.66 2.65 -16.86
C LYS A 163 3.43 2.80 -15.56
N VAL A 164 4.52 2.07 -15.41
CA VAL A 164 5.35 2.04 -14.21
C VAL A 164 6.81 2.00 -14.60
N LEU A 165 7.65 2.64 -13.80
CA LEU A 165 9.10 2.50 -13.86
C LEU A 165 9.54 1.64 -12.68
N VAL A 166 10.18 0.51 -12.97
CA VAL A 166 10.68 -0.43 -11.96
C VAL A 166 12.20 -0.36 -11.94
N CYS A 167 12.77 -0.04 -10.81
CA CYS A 167 14.19 0.31 -10.72
C CYS A 167 14.93 -0.50 -9.64
N ARG A 168 16.24 -0.69 -9.84
CA ARG A 168 17.23 -1.12 -8.86
C ARG A 168 18.54 -0.38 -9.13
N GLU A 169 19.41 -0.90 -9.99
CA GLU A 169 20.60 -0.21 -10.51
C GLU A 169 20.29 0.50 -11.83
N MET A 170 19.33 -0.02 -12.56
CA MET A 170 18.77 0.59 -13.76
C MET A 170 17.25 0.61 -13.66
N CYS A 171 16.62 1.50 -14.42
CA CYS A 171 15.18 1.64 -14.48
C CYS A 171 14.62 1.03 -15.76
N ILE A 172 13.65 0.16 -15.63
CA ILE A 172 13.01 -0.55 -16.73
C ILE A 172 11.55 -0.10 -16.82
N PRO A 173 11.14 0.52 -17.93
CA PRO A 173 9.74 0.90 -18.12
C PRO A 173 8.86 -0.35 -18.30
N GLY A 174 7.76 -0.39 -17.56
CA GLY A 174 6.74 -1.42 -17.64
C GLY A 174 5.39 -0.85 -18.03
N LYS A 175 4.57 -1.70 -18.64
CA LYS A 175 3.18 -1.38 -18.99
C LYS A 175 2.32 -2.61 -18.75
N ALA A 176 1.20 -2.43 -18.05
CA ALA A 176 0.22 -3.49 -17.81
C ALA A 176 -1.19 -3.04 -18.22
N GLN A 177 -1.93 -3.96 -18.82
CA GLN A 177 -3.36 -3.81 -19.09
C GLN A 177 -4.12 -4.68 -18.08
N LEU A 178 -4.82 -4.04 -17.17
CA LEU A 178 -5.56 -4.70 -16.11
C LEU A 178 -7.05 -4.71 -16.41
N SER A 179 -7.75 -5.75 -15.97
CA SER A 179 -9.20 -5.76 -16.02
C SER A 179 -9.79 -6.58 -14.87
N LEU A 180 -10.87 -6.07 -14.31
CA LEU A 180 -11.63 -6.72 -13.24
C LEU A 180 -13.12 -6.62 -13.59
N THR A 181 -13.85 -7.70 -13.46
CA THR A 181 -15.32 -7.69 -13.65
C THR A 181 -15.99 -7.93 -12.32
N LEU A 182 -16.85 -7.00 -11.91
CA LEU A 182 -17.62 -7.12 -10.68
C LEU A 182 -19.12 -7.15 -10.99
N PRO A 183 -19.89 -7.99 -10.32
CA PRO A 183 -21.35 -7.92 -10.38
C PRO A 183 -21.85 -6.61 -9.75
N ILE A 184 -23.01 -6.14 -10.20
CA ILE A 184 -23.70 -4.99 -9.60
C ILE A 184 -24.93 -5.52 -8.90
N LYS A 185 -25.12 -5.12 -7.61
CA LYS A 185 -26.25 -5.57 -6.79
C LYS A 185 -26.89 -4.38 -6.08
N SER A 186 -28.18 -4.51 -5.76
CA SER A 186 -28.95 -3.49 -5.03
C SER A 186 -28.70 -3.50 -3.52
N GLN A 187 -28.13 -4.57 -2.98
CA GLN A 187 -27.79 -4.69 -1.56
C GLN A 187 -26.47 -3.96 -1.25
N PRO A 188 -26.24 -3.49 -0.02
CA PRO A 188 -24.99 -2.87 0.39
C PRO A 188 -23.78 -3.74 0.04
N PRO A 189 -22.61 -3.14 -0.31
CA PRO A 189 -21.43 -3.92 -0.70
C PRO A 189 -20.93 -4.77 0.47
N ALA A 190 -20.46 -5.98 0.19
CA ALA A 190 -19.83 -6.85 1.18
C ALA A 190 -18.33 -7.00 0.89
N PRO A 191 -17.48 -6.98 1.94
CA PRO A 191 -16.05 -7.16 1.78
C PRO A 191 -15.72 -8.48 1.07
N ASP A 192 -14.69 -8.44 0.23
CA ASP A 192 -14.11 -9.66 -0.34
C ASP A 192 -13.08 -10.24 0.65
N ALA A 193 -13.35 -11.43 1.17
CA ALA A 193 -12.47 -12.10 2.13
C ALA A 193 -11.05 -12.34 1.61
N ARG A 194 -10.82 -12.29 0.29
CA ARG A 194 -9.50 -12.48 -0.32
C ARG A 194 -8.64 -11.22 -0.28
N THR A 195 -9.26 -10.04 -0.22
CA THR A 195 -8.58 -8.75 -0.40
C THR A 195 -8.72 -7.82 0.80
N ILE A 196 -9.73 -8.00 1.66
CA ILE A 196 -10.04 -7.07 2.76
C ILE A 196 -8.88 -6.84 3.74
N ASP A 197 -8.11 -7.89 4.03
CA ASP A 197 -6.95 -7.76 4.92
C ASP A 197 -5.85 -6.89 4.29
N LEU A 198 -5.65 -6.99 2.98
CA LEU A 198 -4.69 -6.16 2.25
C LEU A 198 -5.13 -4.68 2.24
N PHE A 199 -6.43 -4.41 1.98
CA PHE A 199 -6.97 -3.05 2.09
C PHE A 199 -6.83 -2.48 3.50
N THR A 200 -7.11 -3.29 4.52
CA THR A 200 -6.98 -2.90 5.93
C THR A 200 -5.52 -2.58 6.29
N ALA A 201 -4.58 -3.42 5.86
CA ALA A 201 -3.15 -3.20 6.08
C ALA A 201 -2.66 -1.93 5.36
N THR A 202 -3.09 -1.73 4.10
CA THR A 202 -2.73 -0.55 3.32
C THR A 202 -3.25 0.74 3.96
N ARG A 203 -4.51 0.78 4.43
CA ARG A 203 -5.05 1.96 5.12
C ARG A 203 -4.27 2.32 6.39
N LYS A 204 -3.72 1.33 7.10
CA LYS A 204 -2.85 1.58 8.26
C LYS A 204 -1.52 2.22 7.87
N SER A 205 -1.07 2.05 6.64
CA SER A 205 0.16 2.65 6.12
C SER A 205 -0.03 4.00 5.44
N LEU A 206 -1.28 4.44 5.23
CA LEU A 206 -1.58 5.78 4.72
C LEU A 206 -1.23 6.84 5.75
N PRO A 207 -0.73 8.01 5.33
CA PRO A 207 -0.54 9.15 6.21
C PRO A 207 -1.88 9.62 6.79
N ARG A 208 -1.95 9.77 8.11
CA ARG A 208 -3.13 10.26 8.83
C ARG A 208 -3.21 11.79 8.84
N HIS A 209 -4.36 12.34 9.09
CA HIS A 209 -4.45 13.75 9.47
C HIS A 209 -3.83 13.98 10.84
N ALA A 210 -3.08 15.06 10.97
CA ALA A 210 -2.50 15.44 12.26
C ALA A 210 -3.59 15.76 13.28
N PRO A 211 -3.42 15.38 14.57
CA PRO A 211 -4.33 15.75 15.64
C PRO A 211 -4.55 17.26 15.72
N GLY A 212 -5.79 17.67 15.98
CA GLY A 212 -6.19 19.10 15.95
C GLY A 212 -5.51 19.99 17.01
N ASN A 213 -4.95 19.41 18.06
CA ASN A 213 -4.17 20.10 19.09
C ASN A 213 -2.69 20.30 18.72
N TRP A 214 -2.20 19.64 17.65
CA TRP A 214 -0.84 19.88 17.17
C TRP A 214 -0.74 21.21 16.44
N ARG A 215 0.43 21.83 16.51
CA ARG A 215 0.70 23.10 15.83
C ARG A 215 1.98 22.97 15.02
N PHE A 216 1.90 23.44 13.79
CA PHE A 216 3.03 23.45 12.87
C PHE A 216 3.27 24.85 12.34
N SER A 217 4.54 25.19 12.13
CA SER A 217 4.94 26.37 11.38
C SER A 217 6.19 26.06 10.55
N VAL A 218 6.32 26.73 9.43
CA VAL A 218 7.52 26.61 8.57
C VAL A 218 8.04 27.99 8.32
N ASP A 219 9.29 28.23 8.69
CA ASP A 219 9.96 29.50 8.46
C ASP A 219 10.93 29.33 7.28
N ASP A 220 10.88 30.28 6.37
CA ASP A 220 11.80 30.39 5.24
C ASP A 220 13.11 30.97 5.75
N ALA A 221 14.15 30.16 5.89
CA ALA A 221 15.53 30.58 6.13
C ALA A 221 16.31 30.53 4.80
N ASN A 222 17.40 31.25 4.68
CA ASN A 222 18.14 31.49 3.41
C ASN A 222 18.26 30.22 2.55
N ASP A 223 18.89 29.17 3.11
CA ASP A 223 19.22 27.90 2.43
C ASP A 223 18.37 26.73 2.90
N SER A 224 17.42 26.96 3.81
CA SER A 224 16.65 25.89 4.44
C SER A 224 15.22 26.32 4.78
N PHE A 225 14.34 25.35 4.97
CA PHE A 225 13.08 25.50 5.68
C PHE A 225 13.26 25.01 7.12
N VAL A 226 12.79 25.79 8.08
CA VAL A 226 12.75 25.41 9.48
C VAL A 226 11.34 25.04 9.84
N PHE A 227 11.08 23.74 9.91
CA PHE A 227 9.79 23.17 10.29
C PHE A 227 9.74 23.04 11.81
N ASN A 228 8.81 23.74 12.47
CA ASN A 228 8.59 23.67 13.90
C ASN A 228 7.30 22.89 14.17
N ALA A 229 7.35 21.95 15.10
CA ALA A 229 6.20 21.16 15.53
C ALA A 229 6.03 21.27 17.05
N THR A 230 4.81 21.57 17.50
CA THR A 230 4.40 21.48 18.89
C THR A 230 3.34 20.39 19.03
N LEU A 231 3.68 19.30 19.73
CA LEU A 231 2.87 18.08 19.79
C LEU A 231 2.39 17.77 21.21
N GLY A 232 2.91 18.47 22.22
CA GLY A 232 2.67 18.21 23.64
C GLY A 232 3.64 17.25 24.29
N HIS A 233 4.52 16.64 23.50
CA HIS A 233 5.61 15.74 23.97
C HIS A 233 6.83 15.87 23.06
N GLN A 234 7.96 15.37 23.52
CA GLN A 234 9.22 15.42 22.78
C GLN A 234 9.28 14.30 21.74
N ILE A 235 9.82 14.60 20.56
CA ILE A 235 10.11 13.64 19.49
C ILE A 235 11.62 13.64 19.24
N THR A 236 12.19 12.46 19.08
CA THR A 236 13.63 12.25 18.87
C THR A 236 13.99 11.87 17.44
N GLN A 237 13.03 11.42 16.64
CA GLN A 237 13.22 11.07 15.23
C GLN A 237 12.03 11.52 14.41
N ALA A 238 12.31 12.28 13.36
CA ALA A 238 11.31 12.67 12.35
C ALA A 238 11.95 12.71 10.97
N ILE A 239 11.17 12.34 9.97
CA ILE A 239 11.55 12.47 8.55
C ILE A 239 10.40 13.13 7.82
N PHE A 240 10.72 14.08 6.96
CA PHE A 240 9.76 14.76 6.09
C PHE A 240 9.97 14.35 4.64
N PHE A 241 8.89 13.92 3.99
CA PHE A 241 8.83 13.62 2.55
C PHE A 241 8.01 14.72 1.86
N PRO A 242 8.62 15.58 1.04
CA PRO A 242 7.88 16.63 0.34
C PRO A 242 6.96 16.01 -0.71
N LEU A 243 5.75 16.56 -0.87
CA LEU A 243 4.82 16.10 -1.89
C LEU A 243 5.19 16.58 -3.29
N ALA A 244 5.85 17.71 -3.39
CA ALA A 244 6.33 18.26 -4.66
C ALA A 244 7.84 18.10 -4.79
N GLU A 245 8.28 17.81 -6.00
CA GLU A 245 9.68 17.67 -6.37
C GLU A 245 10.47 18.96 -6.19
N SER A 246 11.77 18.84 -6.05
CA SER A 246 12.74 19.97 -6.04
C SER A 246 12.50 21.02 -4.94
N GLN A 247 11.76 20.70 -3.87
CA GLN A 247 11.56 21.64 -2.76
C GLN A 247 12.70 21.59 -1.75
N ILE A 248 13.19 20.39 -1.45
CA ILE A 248 14.31 20.17 -0.53
C ILE A 248 15.39 19.34 -1.22
N ASP A 249 16.60 19.43 -0.71
CA ASP A 249 17.69 18.53 -1.05
C ASP A 249 17.43 17.18 -0.37
N ASN A 250 17.01 16.18 -1.16
CA ASN A 250 16.63 14.88 -0.64
C ASN A 250 17.84 14.11 -0.06
N ALA A 251 19.04 14.35 -0.57
CA ALA A 251 20.27 13.72 -0.09
C ALA A 251 20.79 14.36 1.21
N ALA A 252 20.49 15.64 1.45
CA ALA A 252 20.92 16.31 2.67
C ALA A 252 20.29 15.69 3.92
N PRO A 253 21.06 15.57 5.01
CA PRO A 253 20.51 15.11 6.28
C PRO A 253 19.49 16.11 6.82
N GLN A 254 18.33 15.64 7.18
CA GLN A 254 17.30 16.41 7.87
C GLN A 254 17.69 16.53 9.36
N LYS A 255 18.04 17.74 9.80
CA LYS A 255 18.56 17.96 11.15
C LYS A 255 17.42 18.20 12.13
N LEU A 256 17.17 17.24 12.99
CA LEU A 256 16.18 17.32 14.07
C LEU A 256 16.80 17.85 15.34
N LEU A 257 16.14 18.84 15.94
CA LEU A 257 16.42 19.35 17.30
C LEU A 257 15.18 19.12 18.16
N PRO A 258 15.23 18.17 19.12
CA PRO A 258 14.13 17.98 20.05
C PRO A 258 13.92 19.21 20.94
N VAL A 259 12.67 19.55 21.24
CA VAL A 259 12.27 20.58 22.21
C VAL A 259 11.25 19.98 23.18
N ALA A 260 11.04 20.59 24.34
CA ALA A 260 10.22 20.02 25.43
C ALA A 260 8.81 19.56 24.98
N ALA A 261 8.17 20.29 24.07
CA ALA A 261 6.81 19.98 23.60
C ALA A 261 6.75 19.56 22.12
N GLY A 262 7.86 19.12 21.54
CA GLY A 262 7.89 18.75 20.12
C GLY A 262 9.32 18.71 19.55
N PHE A 263 9.49 19.30 18.36
CA PHE A 263 10.80 19.35 17.68
C PHE A 263 10.90 20.50 16.69
N ARG A 264 12.13 20.75 16.27
CA ARG A 264 12.46 21.59 15.10
C ARG A 264 13.18 20.71 14.10
N LEU A 265 12.76 20.74 12.82
CA LEU A 265 13.38 20.00 11.73
C LEU A 265 13.88 20.99 10.67
N THR A 266 15.19 20.97 10.43
CA THR A 266 15.81 21.80 9.39
C THR A 266 15.94 20.99 8.12
N LEU A 267 15.32 21.49 7.05
CA LEU A 267 15.27 20.89 5.72
C LEU A 267 16.05 21.79 4.75
N ARG A 268 17.19 21.33 4.25
CA ARG A 268 17.94 22.06 3.24
C ARG A 268 17.10 22.24 1.98
N LYS A 269 17.07 23.43 1.40
CA LYS A 269 16.40 23.67 0.11
C LYS A 269 17.18 23.01 -1.02
N SER A 270 16.44 22.55 -2.03
CA SER A 270 17.04 22.10 -3.27
C SER A 270 17.65 23.29 -4.05
N ASP A 271 18.79 23.07 -4.66
CA ASP A 271 19.39 24.04 -5.58
C ASP A 271 18.52 24.26 -6.84
N GLN A 272 17.58 23.34 -7.09
CA GLN A 272 16.58 23.44 -8.17
C GLN A 272 15.31 24.20 -7.75
N LEU A 273 15.20 24.66 -6.52
CA LEU A 273 14.07 25.46 -6.06
C LEU A 273 14.17 26.91 -6.58
N LEU A 274 13.74 27.12 -7.82
CA LEU A 274 13.87 28.40 -8.53
C LEU A 274 12.89 29.49 -8.05
N LYS A 275 11.82 29.12 -7.34
CA LYS A 275 10.77 30.05 -6.88
C LYS A 275 10.41 29.78 -5.43
N PRO A 276 10.19 30.85 -4.63
CA PRO A 276 9.68 30.66 -3.27
C PRO A 276 8.36 29.88 -3.24
N ILE A 277 8.24 28.92 -2.34
CA ILE A 277 7.00 28.21 -2.12
C ILE A 277 6.15 28.92 -1.07
N LYS A 278 4.83 28.85 -1.24
CA LYS A 278 3.87 29.46 -0.28
C LYS A 278 3.47 28.48 0.82
N ARG A 279 3.54 27.20 0.55
CA ARG A 279 3.15 26.11 1.45
C ARG A 279 4.10 24.94 1.32
N LEU A 280 4.47 24.35 2.42
CA LEU A 280 5.19 23.08 2.47
C LEU A 280 4.17 21.95 2.67
N LYS A 281 4.06 21.08 1.68
CA LYS A 281 3.16 19.94 1.69
C LYS A 281 3.97 18.65 1.64
N GLY A 282 3.53 17.64 2.39
CA GLY A 282 4.24 16.37 2.41
C GLY A 282 3.74 15.42 3.48
N VAL A 283 4.54 14.41 3.74
CA VAL A 283 4.32 13.43 4.79
C VAL A 283 5.41 13.57 5.84
N LEU A 284 5.00 13.79 7.08
CA LEU A 284 5.87 13.80 8.25
C LEU A 284 5.76 12.45 8.93
N VAL A 285 6.87 11.72 9.02
CA VAL A 285 6.97 10.43 9.71
C VAL A 285 7.66 10.64 11.05
N LEU A 286 7.01 10.22 12.13
CA LEU A 286 7.52 10.29 13.49
C LEU A 286 7.76 8.87 14.00
N SER A 287 8.85 8.64 14.73
CA SER A 287 9.23 7.30 15.21
C SER A 287 8.16 6.63 16.06
N ASP A 288 7.47 7.40 16.89
CA ASP A 288 6.57 6.89 17.92
C ASP A 288 5.08 7.06 17.57
N ASP A 289 4.77 8.02 16.69
CA ASP A 289 3.38 8.43 16.39
C ASP A 289 2.90 8.05 14.97
N GLY A 290 3.79 7.58 14.10
CA GLY A 290 3.46 7.18 12.73
C GLY A 290 3.61 8.28 11.69
N ALA A 291 2.81 8.27 10.62
CA ALA A 291 2.92 9.18 9.50
C ALA A 291 1.71 10.12 9.39
N TYR A 292 1.98 11.39 9.05
CA TYR A 292 0.98 12.45 9.00
C TYR A 292 1.08 13.29 7.75
N SER A 293 -0.06 13.58 7.13
CA SER A 293 -0.17 14.54 6.03
C SER A 293 0.02 15.96 6.55
N ILE A 294 0.93 16.70 5.94
CA ILE A 294 1.28 18.07 6.30
C ILE A 294 0.95 19.01 5.14
N ASP A 295 0.30 20.11 5.47
CA ASP A 295 0.06 21.25 4.56
C ASP A 295 0.15 22.55 5.37
N VAL A 296 1.35 23.16 5.42
CA VAL A 296 1.66 24.31 6.30
C VAL A 296 2.12 25.50 5.46
N PRO A 297 1.61 26.70 5.72
CA PRO A 297 2.12 27.91 5.07
C PRO A 297 3.58 28.17 5.44
N VAL A 298 4.35 28.66 4.48
CA VAL A 298 5.75 29.05 4.68
C VAL A 298 5.77 30.55 5.01
N ASN A 299 6.30 30.87 6.19
CA ASN A 299 6.48 32.25 6.65
C ASN A 299 7.68 32.88 5.92
N LYS A 300 7.52 34.11 5.46
CA LYS A 300 8.64 34.86 4.83
C LYS A 300 9.75 35.14 5.84
N PRO A 301 11.01 35.26 5.38
CA PRO A 301 12.10 35.71 6.24
C PRO A 301 11.76 37.05 6.91
N GLY A 302 11.95 37.15 8.22
CA GLY A 302 11.73 38.39 8.96
C GLY A 302 10.31 38.64 9.48
N ALA A 303 9.35 37.76 9.27
CA ALA A 303 8.08 37.75 9.98
C ALA A 303 8.27 37.18 11.41
N ALA A 304 9.13 37.80 12.20
CA ALA A 304 9.28 37.44 13.61
C ALA A 304 7.90 37.49 14.30
N ARG A 305 7.55 36.44 15.00
CA ARG A 305 6.40 36.45 15.93
C ARG A 305 6.43 37.73 16.75
N ARG A 306 5.46 38.61 16.56
CA ARG A 306 5.11 39.56 17.60
C ARG A 306 4.53 38.68 18.74
N GLU A 307 5.40 38.32 19.66
CA GLU A 307 4.95 37.85 20.97
C GLU A 307 4.14 39.02 21.55
N THR A 308 2.83 38.83 21.71
CA THR A 308 1.99 39.74 22.49
C THR A 308 2.57 39.68 23.91
N PRO A 309 3.12 40.80 24.45
CA PRO A 309 3.58 40.79 25.84
C PRO A 309 2.38 40.42 26.73
N ALA A 310 2.56 39.43 27.58
CA ALA A 310 1.62 39.14 28.65
C ALA A 310 1.42 40.46 29.42
N ALA A 311 0.17 40.92 29.49
CA ALA A 311 -0.19 42.09 30.25
C ALA A 311 0.28 41.92 31.70
N LEU A 312 1.31 42.67 32.07
CA LEU A 312 1.72 42.84 33.44
C LEU A 312 0.51 43.36 34.23
N GLY A 313 -0.09 42.47 35.03
CA GLY A 313 -1.15 42.83 35.95
C GLY A 313 -0.67 43.97 36.87
N SER A 314 -1.29 45.12 36.75
CA SER A 314 -1.07 46.24 37.65
C SER A 314 -1.51 45.84 39.05
N VAL A 315 -0.54 45.69 39.95
CA VAL A 315 -0.77 45.64 41.38
C VAL A 315 -1.23 47.02 41.84
N LYS A 316 -2.52 47.15 42.08
CA LYS A 316 -3.04 48.34 42.78
C LYS A 316 -2.63 48.24 44.25
N HIS A 317 -1.70 49.11 44.64
CA HIS A 317 -1.56 49.50 46.03
C HIS A 317 -2.69 50.45 46.37
N ASN A 318 -3.45 50.13 47.37
CA ASN A 318 -4.43 51.02 47.99
C ASN A 318 -3.89 51.43 49.39
N PRO A 319 -4.03 52.69 49.80
CA PRO A 319 -3.47 53.27 51.04
C PRO A 319 -4.09 52.73 52.33
#